data_77fe1723859da881d8fbeba9bd509d22
#
_entry.id   77fe1723859da881d8fbeba9bd509d22
#
_cell.length_a   1.000
_cell.length_b   1.000
_cell.length_c   1.000
_cell.angle_alpha   90.00
_cell.angle_beta   90.00
_cell.angle_gamma   90.00
#
_symmetry.space_group_name_H-M   'P 1'
#
loop_
_entity.id
_entity.type
_entity.pdbx_description
1 polymer ?
#
loop_
_entity_poly.entity_id
_entity_poly.type
_entity_poly.pdbx_seq_one_letter_code
_entity_poly.pdbx_strand_id
1 'polypeptide(L)'
;VKIRPYILRVYTGSGDEEVRFRNGSRILFGARERGFGRGIPGVDILVFDEAQILSDRALANMLATMNVSLFGLALFIGTPPRPEDDSEVFERLRRQAYAGDLHDGAWIEFGAPRGSDPKDRKTWGVANPSYPIRTQAESIMRLQRKLKPDDFLREGLGIWDEDDGPKIMPKWEDRGNREVE
;
A
#
# COMPACT_ATOMS: atom_id res chain seq x y z
N VAL A 1 4.07 -3.99 -21.30
CA VAL A 1 5.48 -3.64 -21.67
C VAL A 1 6.35 -4.85 -21.40
N LYS A 2 7.16 -5.29 -22.38
CA LYS A 2 8.13 -6.40 -22.18
C LYS A 2 9.40 -5.77 -21.60
N ILE A 3 9.67 -5.94 -20.30
CA ILE A 3 10.86 -5.38 -19.63
C ILE A 3 12.12 -6.23 -19.83
N ARG A 4 11.98 -7.49 -20.24
CA ARG A 4 13.08 -8.44 -20.39
C ARG A 4 14.30 -7.92 -21.18
N PRO A 5 14.15 -7.16 -22.29
CA PRO A 5 15.29 -6.60 -23.03
C PRO A 5 16.15 -5.62 -22.24
N TYR A 6 15.58 -4.99 -21.21
CA TYR A 6 16.27 -4.01 -20.35
C TYR A 6 16.97 -4.63 -19.17
N ILE A 7 16.66 -5.89 -18.83
CA ILE A 7 17.28 -6.59 -17.71
C ILE A 7 18.70 -7.00 -18.10
N LEU A 8 19.66 -6.66 -17.25
CA LEU A 8 21.04 -7.10 -17.33
C LEU A 8 21.21 -8.44 -16.64
N ARG A 9 20.74 -8.56 -15.38
CA ARG A 9 20.87 -9.76 -14.56
C ARG A 9 19.79 -9.83 -13.48
N VAL A 10 19.42 -11.05 -13.10
CA VAL A 10 18.54 -11.35 -11.98
C VAL A 10 19.32 -12.20 -10.98
N TYR A 11 19.31 -11.82 -9.71
CA TYR A 11 19.87 -12.56 -8.61
C TYR A 11 18.73 -13.11 -7.77
N THR A 12 18.81 -14.38 -7.40
CA THR A 12 17.77 -15.13 -6.68
C THR A 12 18.30 -15.77 -5.40
N GLY A 13 19.46 -15.30 -4.91
CA GLY A 13 20.02 -15.76 -3.64
C GLY A 13 19.17 -15.28 -2.47
N SER A 14 18.89 -16.16 -1.49
CA SER A 14 18.07 -15.82 -0.34
C SER A 14 18.66 -14.63 0.46
N GLY A 15 17.94 -13.52 0.48
CA GLY A 15 18.34 -12.29 1.15
C GLY A 15 19.08 -11.28 0.26
N ASP A 16 19.42 -11.68 -0.98
CA ASP A 16 20.09 -10.84 -1.97
C ASP A 16 19.33 -10.82 -3.30
N GLU A 17 18.02 -10.91 -3.26
CA GLU A 17 17.18 -10.88 -4.44
C GLU A 17 17.25 -9.49 -5.09
N GLU A 18 17.72 -9.47 -6.33
CA GLU A 18 17.94 -8.22 -7.06
C GLU A 18 17.68 -8.38 -8.55
N VAL A 19 17.09 -7.36 -9.16
CA VAL A 19 17.03 -7.19 -10.61
C VAL A 19 17.90 -6.00 -11.00
N ARG A 20 18.93 -6.23 -11.82
CA ARG A 20 19.77 -5.17 -12.39
C ARG A 20 19.37 -4.89 -13.82
N PHE A 21 19.28 -3.61 -14.15
CA PHE A 21 18.98 -3.14 -15.48
C PHE A 21 20.24 -2.63 -16.20
N ARG A 22 20.17 -2.60 -17.54
CA ARG A 22 21.29 -2.17 -18.41
C ARG A 22 21.65 -0.69 -18.25
N ASN A 23 20.73 0.13 -17.79
CA ASN A 23 20.92 1.55 -17.48
C ASN A 23 21.53 1.81 -16.09
N GLY A 24 21.88 0.75 -15.35
CA GLY A 24 22.45 0.85 -14.01
C GLY A 24 21.43 0.87 -12.87
N SER A 25 20.14 1.03 -13.16
CA SER A 25 19.13 0.96 -12.10
C SER A 25 18.96 -0.46 -11.54
N ARG A 26 18.46 -0.55 -10.31
CA ARG A 26 18.29 -1.82 -9.59
C ARG A 26 16.95 -1.85 -8.87
N ILE A 27 16.38 -3.03 -8.75
CA ILE A 27 15.30 -3.32 -7.81
C ILE A 27 15.84 -4.36 -6.84
N LEU A 28 15.78 -4.06 -5.56
CA LEU A 28 16.16 -4.95 -4.48
C LEU A 28 14.91 -5.41 -3.76
N PHE A 29 14.88 -6.67 -3.35
CA PHE A 29 13.79 -7.25 -2.59
C PHE A 29 14.34 -7.75 -1.25
N GLY A 30 13.60 -7.58 -0.18
CA GLY A 30 14.04 -8.05 1.11
C GLY A 30 12.99 -7.99 2.19
N ALA A 31 13.19 -8.78 3.23
CA ALA A 31 12.32 -8.81 4.40
C ALA A 31 12.72 -7.71 5.38
N ARG A 32 11.77 -6.82 5.68
CA ARG A 32 11.97 -5.67 6.58
C ARG A 32 12.39 -6.06 8.00
N GLU A 33 11.90 -7.19 8.50
CA GLU A 33 12.20 -7.69 9.86
C GLU A 33 13.67 -8.10 10.03
N ARG A 34 14.37 -8.42 8.94
CA ARG A 34 15.78 -8.81 8.93
C ARG A 34 16.73 -7.63 8.79
N GLY A 35 16.22 -6.40 8.89
CA GLY A 35 17.03 -5.19 8.75
C GLY A 35 17.44 -4.87 7.31
N PHE A 36 16.64 -5.30 6.35
CA PHE A 36 16.78 -4.94 4.94
C PHE A 36 16.86 -3.42 4.80
N GLY A 37 17.65 -2.94 3.87
CA GLY A 37 17.88 -1.51 3.63
C GLY A 37 19.06 -0.91 4.36
N ARG A 38 19.56 -1.51 5.45
CA ARG A 38 20.73 -0.99 6.16
C ARG A 38 21.97 -0.99 5.27
N GLY A 39 22.60 0.17 5.13
CA GLY A 39 23.81 0.32 4.33
C GLY A 39 23.58 0.41 2.81
N ILE A 40 22.35 0.52 2.36
CA ILE A 40 22.00 0.79 0.97
C ILE A 40 21.76 2.31 0.83
N PRO A 41 22.66 3.08 0.22
CA PRO A 41 22.46 4.52 0.04
C PRO A 41 21.71 4.82 -1.25
N GLY A 42 21.02 5.98 -1.29
CA GLY A 42 20.50 6.54 -2.54
C GLY A 42 19.32 5.77 -3.14
N VAL A 43 18.42 5.30 -2.27
CA VAL A 43 17.18 4.67 -2.70
C VAL A 43 16.22 5.76 -3.16
N ASP A 44 15.80 5.74 -4.42
CA ASP A 44 14.86 6.71 -4.98
C ASP A 44 13.40 6.32 -4.71
N ILE A 45 13.12 5.02 -4.71
CA ILE A 45 11.75 4.52 -4.50
C ILE A 45 11.78 3.40 -3.47
N LEU A 46 11.03 3.58 -2.38
CA LEU A 46 10.72 2.54 -1.42
C LEU A 46 9.29 2.06 -1.64
N VAL A 47 9.09 0.75 -1.66
CA VAL A 47 7.77 0.14 -1.69
C VAL A 47 7.61 -0.73 -0.46
N PHE A 48 6.71 -0.33 0.42
CA PHE A 48 6.30 -1.12 1.59
C PHE A 48 5.03 -1.89 1.19
N ASP A 49 5.22 -3.14 0.82
CA ASP A 49 4.12 -4.09 0.62
C ASP A 49 3.65 -4.61 1.97
N GLU A 50 2.36 -4.85 2.14
CA GLU A 50 1.74 -5.17 3.44
C GLU A 50 2.07 -4.11 4.51
N ALA A 51 1.84 -2.83 4.18
CA ALA A 51 2.21 -1.71 5.06
C ALA A 51 1.40 -1.67 6.36
N GLN A 52 0.27 -2.36 6.44
CA GLN A 52 -0.52 -2.50 7.66
C GLN A 52 0.20 -3.25 8.80
N ILE A 53 1.32 -3.93 8.50
CA ILE A 53 2.16 -4.57 9.52
C ILE A 53 3.57 -3.94 9.56
N LEU A 54 3.71 -2.66 9.20
CA LEU A 54 4.98 -1.94 9.19
C LEU A 54 5.21 -1.23 10.51
N SER A 55 6.22 -1.67 11.26
CA SER A 55 6.61 -1.03 12.51
C SER A 55 7.34 0.30 12.30
N ASP A 56 7.23 1.23 13.26
CA ASP A 56 7.96 2.51 13.24
C ASP A 56 9.48 2.31 13.15
N ARG A 57 10.00 1.28 13.77
CA ARG A 57 11.43 0.95 13.70
C ARG A 57 11.87 0.55 12.30
N ALA A 58 11.07 -0.28 11.61
CA ALA A 58 11.37 -0.71 10.25
C ALA A 58 11.28 0.49 9.29
N LEU A 59 10.25 1.32 9.44
CA LEU A 59 10.09 2.55 8.68
C LEU A 59 11.31 3.48 8.82
N ALA A 60 11.72 3.79 10.06
CA ALA A 60 12.85 4.69 10.32
C ALA A 60 14.17 4.18 9.69
N ASN A 61 14.43 2.88 9.79
CA ASN A 61 15.61 2.26 9.20
C ASN A 61 15.62 2.38 7.66
N MET A 62 14.48 2.23 7.04
CA MET A 62 14.38 2.25 5.58
C MET A 62 14.31 3.66 5.00
N LEU A 63 13.60 4.59 5.64
CA LEU A 63 13.55 5.99 5.19
C LEU A 63 14.95 6.64 5.18
N ALA A 64 15.83 6.27 6.11
CA ALA A 64 17.20 6.76 6.15
C ALA A 64 17.98 6.45 4.85
N THR A 65 17.62 5.42 4.11
CA THR A 65 18.26 5.06 2.82
C THR A 65 17.97 6.07 1.71
N MET A 66 16.90 6.87 1.85
CA MET A 66 16.46 7.86 0.88
C MET A 66 17.11 9.24 1.08
N ASN A 67 17.81 9.48 2.19
CA ASN A 67 18.32 10.81 2.57
C ASN A 67 19.19 11.50 1.52
N VAL A 68 19.82 10.75 0.63
CA VAL A 68 20.66 11.28 -0.47
C VAL A 68 19.96 11.23 -1.83
N SER A 69 18.71 10.79 -1.91
CA SER A 69 17.93 10.80 -3.13
C SER A 69 17.38 12.19 -3.42
N LEU A 70 17.41 12.59 -4.67
CA LEU A 70 16.80 13.84 -5.15
C LEU A 70 15.29 13.68 -5.45
N PHE A 71 14.80 12.45 -5.56
CA PHE A 71 13.45 12.12 -6.01
C PHE A 71 12.76 11.11 -5.09
N GLY A 72 13.09 11.14 -3.80
CA GLY A 72 12.61 10.16 -2.83
C GLY A 72 11.10 9.98 -2.84
N LEU A 73 10.62 8.77 -3.16
CA LEU A 73 9.21 8.39 -3.12
C LEU A 73 9.04 7.14 -2.26
N ALA A 74 8.22 7.23 -1.22
CA ALA A 74 7.81 6.08 -0.42
C ALA A 74 6.35 5.71 -0.76
N LEU A 75 6.14 4.46 -1.16
CA LEU A 75 4.83 3.89 -1.44
C LEU A 75 4.45 2.90 -0.33
N PHE A 76 3.30 3.11 0.28
CA PHE A 76 2.74 2.24 1.31
C PHE A 76 1.50 1.56 0.74
N ILE A 77 1.56 0.25 0.57
CA ILE A 77 0.49 -0.55 -0.03
C ILE A 77 0.04 -1.56 1.00
N GLY A 78 -1.25 -1.64 1.27
CA GLY A 78 -1.79 -2.54 2.26
C GLY A 78 -3.31 -2.58 2.27
N THR A 79 -3.83 -3.45 3.11
CA THR A 79 -5.25 -3.60 3.45
C THR A 79 -5.51 -3.02 4.84
N PRO A 80 -6.76 -2.85 5.28
CA PRO A 80 -7.06 -2.51 6.65
C PRO A 80 -6.41 -3.50 7.63
N PRO A 81 -5.73 -3.03 8.69
CA PRO A 81 -5.02 -3.90 9.63
C PRO A 81 -5.98 -4.76 10.44
N ARG A 82 -5.45 -5.84 10.99
CA ARG A 82 -6.11 -6.63 12.02
C ARG A 82 -5.81 -6.04 13.40
N PRO A 83 -6.61 -6.33 14.42
CA PRO A 83 -6.36 -5.83 15.78
C PRO A 83 -4.99 -6.25 16.36
N GLU A 84 -4.43 -7.37 15.90
CA GLU A 84 -3.14 -7.90 16.34
C GLU A 84 -1.94 -7.39 15.54
N ASP A 85 -2.17 -6.64 14.46
CA ASP A 85 -1.11 -6.13 13.59
C ASP A 85 -0.39 -4.93 14.22
N ASP A 86 0.93 -4.81 13.97
CA ASP A 86 1.72 -3.62 14.29
C ASP A 86 1.46 -2.55 13.22
N SER A 87 0.32 -1.88 13.33
CA SER A 87 -0.26 -1.04 12.29
C SER A 87 -0.06 0.47 12.50
N GLU A 88 0.68 0.87 13.55
CA GLU A 88 0.81 2.27 13.98
C GLU A 88 1.21 3.23 12.85
N VAL A 89 2.12 2.81 11.99
CA VAL A 89 2.56 3.63 10.84
C VAL A 89 1.41 3.85 9.86
N PHE A 90 0.78 2.77 9.43
CA PHE A 90 -0.22 2.80 8.37
C PHE A 90 -1.50 3.53 8.81
N GLU A 91 -1.94 3.29 10.03
CA GLU A 91 -3.06 4.01 10.64
C GLU A 91 -2.74 5.49 10.84
N ARG A 92 -1.53 5.83 11.28
CA ARG A 92 -1.09 7.23 11.43
C ARG A 92 -1.14 7.97 10.09
N LEU A 93 -0.62 7.37 9.02
CA LEU A 93 -0.68 7.96 7.68
C LEU A 93 -2.11 8.19 7.23
N ARG A 94 -3.00 7.22 7.47
CA ARG A 94 -4.42 7.36 7.18
C ARG A 94 -5.06 8.50 7.97
N ARG A 95 -4.83 8.56 9.29
CA ARG A 95 -5.35 9.63 10.15
C ARG A 95 -4.87 11.01 9.68
N GLN A 96 -3.58 11.16 9.36
CA GLN A 96 -3.02 12.41 8.82
C GLN A 96 -3.70 12.81 7.50
N ALA A 97 -3.91 11.86 6.61
CA ALA A 97 -4.59 12.13 5.33
C ALA A 97 -6.02 12.64 5.53
N TYR A 98 -6.78 12.00 6.42
CA TYR A 98 -8.15 12.42 6.72
C TYR A 98 -8.22 13.74 7.49
N ALA A 99 -7.24 14.04 8.33
CA ALA A 99 -7.13 15.32 9.03
C ALA A 99 -6.69 16.48 8.09
N GLY A 100 -6.22 16.17 6.89
CA GLY A 100 -5.65 17.16 5.98
C GLY A 100 -4.20 17.53 6.28
N ASP A 101 -3.54 16.76 7.15
CA ASP A 101 -2.16 17.00 7.63
C ASP A 101 -1.08 16.24 6.82
N LEU A 102 -1.49 15.56 5.76
CA LEU A 102 -0.56 14.86 4.86
C LEU A 102 -0.07 15.85 3.78
N HIS A 103 0.94 16.65 4.12
CA HIS A 103 1.40 17.75 3.27
C HIS A 103 2.25 17.35 2.07
N ASP A 104 2.98 16.23 2.18
CA ASP A 104 3.96 15.75 1.19
C ASP A 104 3.56 14.42 0.54
N GLY A 105 2.29 14.06 0.59
CA GLY A 105 1.81 12.78 0.10
C GLY A 105 0.36 12.80 -0.35
N ALA A 106 -0.08 11.64 -0.81
CA ALA A 106 -1.47 11.37 -1.17
C ALA A 106 -1.92 10.05 -0.57
N TRP A 107 -3.16 10.00 -0.10
CA TRP A 107 -3.83 8.79 0.34
C TRP A 107 -4.91 8.40 -0.67
N ILE A 108 -4.84 7.18 -1.16
CA ILE A 108 -5.83 6.62 -2.08
C ILE A 108 -6.41 5.37 -1.41
N GLU A 109 -7.71 5.38 -1.15
CA GLU A 109 -8.39 4.30 -0.47
C GLU A 109 -9.56 3.77 -1.32
N PHE A 110 -9.60 2.47 -1.48
CA PHE A 110 -10.70 1.75 -2.09
C PHE A 110 -11.31 0.82 -1.05
N GLY A 111 -12.49 1.15 -0.60
CA GLY A 111 -13.18 0.37 0.42
C GLY A 111 -14.69 0.51 0.28
N ALA A 112 -15.41 -0.53 0.65
CA ALA A 112 -16.86 -0.46 0.74
C ALA A 112 -17.28 0.35 1.98
N PRO A 113 -18.44 1.03 1.91
CA PRO A 113 -19.01 1.65 3.10
C PRO A 113 -19.23 0.63 4.20
N ARG A 114 -19.00 1.05 5.45
CA ARG A 114 -19.24 0.21 6.60
C ARG A 114 -20.70 -0.24 6.68
N GLY A 115 -20.92 -1.49 7.06
CA GLY A 115 -22.25 -2.10 7.08
C GLY A 115 -22.77 -2.55 5.72
N SER A 116 -21.95 -2.45 4.66
CA SER A 116 -22.31 -2.98 3.34
C SER A 116 -22.53 -4.49 3.39
N ASP A 117 -23.50 -4.97 2.61
CA ASP A 117 -23.70 -6.42 2.44
C ASP A 117 -22.50 -7.02 1.69
N PRO A 118 -21.77 -7.97 2.31
CA PRO A 118 -20.63 -8.63 1.69
C PRO A 118 -20.97 -9.42 0.42
N LYS A 119 -22.24 -9.69 0.16
CA LYS A 119 -22.72 -10.42 -1.02
C LYS A 119 -23.15 -9.50 -2.15
N ASP A 120 -23.31 -8.21 -1.89
CA ASP A 120 -23.70 -7.25 -2.93
C ASP A 120 -22.53 -6.99 -3.88
N ARG A 121 -22.72 -7.35 -5.15
CA ARG A 121 -21.71 -7.17 -6.21
C ARG A 121 -21.37 -5.71 -6.51
N LYS A 122 -22.28 -4.77 -6.22
CA LYS A 122 -21.99 -3.33 -6.33
C LYS A 122 -20.94 -2.93 -5.33
N THR A 123 -21.04 -3.43 -4.12
CA THR A 123 -20.04 -3.25 -3.06
C THR A 123 -18.66 -3.75 -3.49
N TRP A 124 -18.59 -4.88 -4.19
CA TRP A 124 -17.31 -5.42 -4.69
C TRP A 124 -16.63 -4.47 -5.68
N GLY A 125 -17.39 -3.81 -6.55
CA GLY A 125 -16.85 -2.84 -7.51
C GLY A 125 -16.29 -1.58 -6.85
N VAL A 126 -16.88 -1.15 -5.72
CA VAL A 126 -16.38 -0.02 -4.93
C VAL A 126 -15.08 -0.38 -4.21
N ALA A 127 -15.05 -1.57 -3.59
CA ALA A 127 -13.88 -2.03 -2.84
C ALA A 127 -12.72 -2.47 -3.74
N ASN A 128 -13.01 -2.95 -4.94
CA ASN A 128 -12.00 -3.45 -5.86
C ASN A 128 -12.22 -2.89 -7.28
N PRO A 129 -11.53 -1.80 -7.64
CA PRO A 129 -11.65 -1.17 -8.95
C PRO A 129 -11.30 -2.09 -10.13
N SER A 130 -10.62 -3.21 -9.90
CA SER A 130 -10.32 -4.19 -10.95
C SER A 130 -11.48 -5.15 -11.25
N TYR A 131 -12.51 -5.17 -10.40
CA TYR A 131 -13.72 -5.91 -10.63
C TYR A 131 -14.65 -5.16 -11.59
N PRO A 132 -15.33 -5.82 -12.55
CA PRO A 132 -15.24 -7.27 -12.85
C PRO A 132 -14.19 -7.64 -13.91
N ILE A 133 -13.40 -6.68 -14.40
CA ILE A 133 -12.55 -6.83 -15.60
C ILE A 133 -11.39 -7.78 -15.35
N ARG A 134 -10.63 -7.55 -14.28
CA ARG A 134 -9.45 -8.37 -13.91
C ARG A 134 -9.78 -9.33 -12.77
N THR A 135 -10.50 -8.86 -11.76
CA THR A 135 -10.95 -9.69 -10.64
C THR A 135 -12.34 -10.25 -10.97
N GLN A 136 -12.44 -11.55 -11.15
CA GLN A 136 -13.71 -12.23 -11.45
C GLN A 136 -14.53 -12.43 -10.16
N ALA A 137 -15.87 -12.52 -10.32
CA ALA A 137 -16.78 -12.76 -9.19
C ALA A 137 -16.44 -14.04 -8.41
N GLU A 138 -16.03 -15.09 -9.12
CA GLU A 138 -15.63 -16.38 -8.53
C GLU A 138 -14.44 -16.25 -7.60
N SER A 139 -13.50 -15.33 -7.89
CA SER A 139 -12.35 -15.05 -7.04
C SER A 139 -12.77 -14.42 -5.72
N ILE A 140 -13.69 -13.44 -5.76
CA ILE A 140 -14.22 -12.79 -4.57
C ILE A 140 -15.06 -13.77 -3.75
N MET A 141 -15.92 -14.55 -4.38
CA MET A 141 -16.73 -15.58 -3.71
C MET A 141 -15.85 -16.67 -3.08
N ARG A 142 -14.73 -17.02 -3.71
CA ARG A 142 -13.76 -17.97 -3.14
C ARG A 142 -13.10 -17.40 -1.90
N LEU A 143 -12.69 -16.12 -1.93
CA LEU A 143 -12.12 -15.41 -0.79
C LEU A 143 -13.12 -15.36 0.36
N GLN A 144 -14.38 -14.96 0.09
CA GLN A 144 -15.46 -14.92 1.06
C GLN A 144 -15.73 -16.27 1.74
N ARG A 145 -15.64 -17.39 1.00
CA ARG A 145 -15.84 -18.73 1.56
C ARG A 145 -14.67 -19.24 2.38
N LYS A 146 -13.47 -18.69 2.19
CA LYS A 146 -12.24 -19.17 2.84
C LYS A 146 -11.85 -18.36 4.07
N LEU A 147 -12.17 -17.08 4.09
CA LEU A 147 -11.85 -16.19 5.20
C LEU A 147 -12.96 -16.20 6.25
N LYS A 148 -12.60 -15.85 7.49
CA LYS A 148 -13.57 -15.47 8.50
C LYS A 148 -14.31 -14.20 8.04
N PRO A 149 -15.55 -13.95 8.51
CA PRO A 149 -16.31 -12.78 8.08
C PRO A 149 -15.54 -11.46 8.23
N ASP A 150 -14.90 -11.22 9.38
CA ASP A 150 -14.17 -9.98 9.64
C ASP A 150 -12.92 -9.84 8.76
N ASP A 151 -12.19 -10.93 8.53
CA ASP A 151 -11.06 -10.94 7.61
C ASP A 151 -11.51 -10.66 6.16
N PHE A 152 -12.68 -11.15 5.76
CA PHE A 152 -13.21 -10.83 4.44
C PHE A 152 -13.63 -9.37 4.32
N LEU A 153 -14.15 -8.75 5.38
CA LEU A 153 -14.46 -7.32 5.37
C LEU A 153 -13.21 -6.48 5.16
N ARG A 154 -12.10 -6.82 5.79
CA ARG A 154 -10.81 -6.13 5.63
C ARG A 154 -10.16 -6.43 4.27
N GLU A 155 -9.90 -7.68 3.99
CA GLU A 155 -9.12 -8.13 2.82
C GLU A 155 -9.91 -8.05 1.50
N GLY A 156 -11.19 -8.33 1.55
CA GLY A 156 -12.06 -8.41 0.35
C GLY A 156 -12.79 -7.12 0.06
N LEU A 157 -13.13 -6.36 1.09
CA LEU A 157 -13.95 -5.15 0.98
C LEU A 157 -13.26 -3.87 1.43
N GLY A 158 -12.02 -3.93 1.92
CA GLY A 158 -11.28 -2.75 2.35
C GLY A 158 -11.94 -1.99 3.50
N ILE A 159 -12.73 -2.66 4.34
CA ILE A 159 -13.47 -2.02 5.43
C ILE A 159 -12.59 -1.99 6.67
N TRP A 160 -12.30 -0.80 7.17
CA TRP A 160 -11.58 -0.58 8.42
C TRP A 160 -12.45 -0.86 9.63
N ASP A 161 -11.83 -1.38 10.70
CA ASP A 161 -12.47 -1.52 12.00
C ASP A 161 -12.79 -0.16 12.62
N GLU A 162 -13.57 -0.13 13.73
CA GLU A 162 -13.97 1.15 14.34
C GLU A 162 -12.77 1.88 14.89
N ASP A 163 -12.72 3.12 14.66
CA ASP A 163 -12.36 4.30 15.44
C ASP A 163 -11.61 5.44 14.74
N ASP A 164 -11.06 5.31 13.53
CA ASP A 164 -10.00 6.24 13.15
C ASP A 164 -10.19 7.02 11.84
N GLY A 165 -11.37 7.21 11.36
CA GLY A 165 -11.58 8.08 10.20
C GLY A 165 -12.71 9.09 10.38
N PRO A 166 -12.57 10.32 9.88
CA PRO A 166 -13.69 11.23 9.81
C PRO A 166 -14.81 10.62 8.97
N LYS A 167 -16.04 10.76 9.45
CA LYS A 167 -17.25 10.19 8.83
C LYS A 167 -17.57 10.73 7.43
N ILE A 168 -16.75 11.63 6.90
CA ILE A 168 -16.97 12.30 5.61
C ILE A 168 -15.63 12.35 4.86
N MET A 169 -15.52 11.64 3.75
CA MET A 169 -14.48 11.93 2.77
C MET A 169 -14.69 13.35 2.22
N PRO A 170 -13.68 14.22 2.17
CA PRO A 170 -13.75 15.42 1.37
C PRO A 170 -14.01 15.00 -0.08
N LYS A 171 -15.07 15.51 -0.69
CA LYS A 171 -15.34 15.25 -2.11
C LYS A 171 -14.11 15.64 -2.91
N TRP A 172 -13.63 14.76 -3.76
CA TRP A 172 -12.54 14.97 -4.72
C TRP A 172 -12.68 16.28 -5.53
N GLU A 173 -13.89 16.75 -5.76
CA GLU A 173 -14.23 17.96 -6.53
C GLU A 173 -13.65 19.26 -5.96
N ASP A 174 -13.32 19.32 -4.67
CA ASP A 174 -12.89 20.57 -4.02
C ASP A 174 -11.37 20.86 -4.09
N ARG A 175 -10.55 19.98 -4.68
CA ARG A 175 -9.09 20.17 -4.75
C ARG A 175 -8.56 20.68 -6.10
N GLY A 176 -9.44 20.90 -7.08
CA GLY A 176 -9.07 21.23 -8.46
C GLY A 176 -8.69 22.68 -8.75
N ASN A 177 -8.85 23.63 -7.84
CA ASN A 177 -8.64 25.04 -8.08
C ASN A 177 -7.81 25.73 -6.97
N ARG A 178 -6.59 25.27 -6.72
CA ARG A 178 -5.57 26.17 -6.16
C ARG A 178 -4.66 26.58 -7.30
N GLU A 179 -4.90 27.78 -7.80
CA GLU A 179 -3.96 28.47 -8.68
C GLU A 179 -2.61 28.54 -7.97
N VAL A 180 -1.58 28.13 -8.70
CA VAL A 180 -0.18 28.29 -8.30
C VAL A 180 0.14 29.75 -8.53
N GLU A 181 0.23 30.56 -7.47
CA GLU A 181 0.89 31.85 -7.50
C GLU A 181 2.41 31.70 -7.47
#